data_019aaf19744846647a2110e725b9bfb6
#
_entry.id   019aaf19744846647a2110e725b9bfb6
#
_cell.length_a   1.000
_cell.length_b   1.000
_cell.length_c   1.000
_cell.angle_alpha   90.00
_cell.angle_beta   90.00
_cell.angle_gamma   90.00
#
_symmetry.space_group_name_H-M   'P 1'
#
loop_
_entity.id
_entity.type
_entity.pdbx_description
1 polymer ?
#
loop_
_entity_poly.entity_id
_entity_poly.type
_entity_poly.pdbx_seq_one_letter_code
_entity_poly.pdbx_strand_id
1 'polypeptide(L)'
;MRYYRYADDLLAFSGDRATTAHAAEIIGESFESLRLRSKPKHHRNFYFPAEADCNQVDEHFEPCEKFRHLGLEFRADGGVGLSRDKSRKIQNLFRFAWRRYAHKLGKLRSPKGRARKAIEVANDVLEHGYRSIAIIDYYLKHVDDEEQLRRLDRWLAEAVLAIAFDNGHKKGNFKKMSFAKLRAMGLPSLRHRRRLLRHGHLESSFFTLRTEKLIEQKRRRLPPGYGQTRVDRFPPELKAVALPETAS
;
A
#
# COMPACT_ATOMS: atom_id res chain seq x y z
N MET A 1 -9.07 22.82 -12.48
CA MET A 1 -7.78 22.11 -12.38
C MET A 1 -7.50 21.73 -10.94
N ARG A 2 -6.88 20.57 -10.71
CA ARG A 2 -6.37 20.12 -9.41
C ARG A 2 -4.89 19.81 -9.53
N TYR A 3 -4.11 20.16 -8.51
CA TYR A 3 -2.68 19.97 -8.46
C TYR A 3 -2.29 19.27 -7.16
N TYR A 4 -1.44 18.28 -7.27
CA TYR A 4 -0.91 17.52 -6.14
C TYR A 4 0.60 17.41 -6.24
N ARG A 5 1.27 17.58 -5.11
CA ARG A 5 2.71 17.40 -5.00
C ARG A 5 3.03 16.41 -3.87
N TYR A 6 3.89 15.46 -4.17
CA TYR A 6 4.46 14.56 -3.18
C TYR A 6 5.98 14.47 -3.39
N ALA A 7 6.72 15.16 -2.56
CA ALA A 7 8.18 15.36 -2.69
C ALA A 7 8.55 15.95 -4.07
N ASP A 8 9.17 15.15 -4.93
CA ASP A 8 9.57 15.47 -6.31
C ASP A 8 8.53 15.03 -7.37
N ASP A 9 7.51 14.28 -6.97
CA ASP A 9 6.42 13.88 -7.86
C ASP A 9 5.32 14.95 -7.91
N LEU A 10 4.99 15.42 -9.13
CA LEU A 10 3.92 16.37 -9.40
C LEU A 10 2.84 15.70 -10.22
N LEU A 11 1.57 16.00 -9.93
CA LEU A 11 0.42 15.56 -10.69
C LEU A 11 -0.55 16.73 -10.84
N ALA A 12 -0.80 17.16 -12.07
CA ALA A 12 -1.84 18.13 -12.41
C ALA A 12 -2.90 17.44 -13.29
N PHE A 13 -4.17 17.69 -13.03
CA PHE A 13 -5.25 17.17 -13.86
C PHE A 13 -6.47 18.07 -13.88
N SER A 14 -7.21 17.99 -14.97
CA SER A 14 -8.44 18.73 -15.22
C SER A 14 -9.40 17.86 -16.05
N GLY A 15 -10.67 18.22 -16.10
CA GLY A 15 -11.63 17.68 -17.09
C GLY A 15 -11.47 18.30 -18.47
N ASP A 16 -10.60 19.29 -18.64
CA ASP A 16 -10.36 20.03 -19.85
C ASP A 16 -8.88 19.97 -20.25
N ARG A 17 -8.60 19.62 -21.52
CA ARG A 17 -7.23 19.47 -22.04
C ARG A 17 -6.49 20.80 -22.11
N ALA A 18 -7.16 21.87 -22.59
CA ALA A 18 -6.54 23.20 -22.69
C ALA A 18 -6.05 23.69 -21.33
N THR A 19 -6.86 23.53 -20.31
CA THR A 19 -6.48 23.86 -18.92
C THR A 19 -5.28 23.03 -18.44
N THR A 20 -5.21 21.75 -18.82
CA THR A 20 -4.07 20.89 -18.44
C THR A 20 -2.81 21.25 -19.21
N ALA A 21 -2.91 21.60 -20.49
CA ALA A 21 -1.80 22.07 -21.31
C ALA A 21 -1.22 23.36 -20.74
N HIS A 22 -2.05 24.35 -20.45
CA HIS A 22 -1.65 25.59 -19.82
C HIS A 22 -0.97 25.40 -18.44
N ALA A 23 -1.45 24.44 -17.67
CA ALA A 23 -0.78 24.07 -16.40
C ALA A 23 0.62 23.47 -16.63
N ALA A 24 0.79 22.67 -17.68
CA ALA A 24 2.09 22.11 -18.03
C ALA A 24 3.08 23.20 -18.44
N GLU A 25 2.62 24.23 -19.19
CA GLU A 25 3.43 25.42 -19.53
C GLU A 25 3.87 26.17 -18.28
N ILE A 26 2.93 26.52 -17.38
CA ILE A 26 3.24 27.21 -16.10
C ILE A 26 4.27 26.43 -15.27
N ILE A 27 4.11 25.09 -15.20
CA ILE A 27 5.06 24.22 -14.48
C ILE A 27 6.43 24.26 -15.15
N GLY A 28 6.49 24.25 -16.48
CA GLY A 28 7.71 24.37 -17.27
C GLY A 28 8.44 25.68 -16.98
N GLU A 29 7.77 26.81 -17.13
CA GLU A 29 8.30 28.14 -16.83
C GLU A 29 8.79 28.26 -15.37
N SER A 30 8.04 27.70 -14.43
CA SER A 30 8.41 27.66 -13.01
C SER A 30 9.71 26.85 -12.80
N PHE A 31 9.87 25.74 -13.50
CA PHE A 31 11.09 24.92 -13.42
C PHE A 31 12.29 25.68 -14.00
N GLU A 32 12.11 26.35 -15.12
CA GLU A 32 13.17 27.18 -15.73
C GLU A 32 13.58 28.32 -14.79
N SER A 33 12.63 29.07 -14.25
CA SER A 33 12.88 30.19 -13.32
C SER A 33 13.61 29.73 -12.05
N LEU A 34 13.29 28.54 -11.54
CA LEU A 34 13.91 27.93 -10.38
C LEU A 34 15.17 27.11 -10.71
N ARG A 35 15.61 27.10 -11.99
CA ARG A 35 16.70 26.26 -12.48
C ARG A 35 16.60 24.79 -12.15
N LEU A 36 15.36 24.28 -12.07
CA LEU A 36 15.05 22.87 -11.88
C LEU A 36 14.99 22.15 -13.22
N ARG A 37 15.32 20.87 -13.23
CA ARG A 37 15.22 20.03 -14.43
C ARG A 37 14.28 18.88 -14.17
N SER A 38 13.24 18.75 -14.98
CA SER A 38 12.43 17.53 -15.02
C SER A 38 13.22 16.40 -15.69
N LYS A 39 12.96 15.17 -15.30
CA LYS A 39 13.49 14.00 -16.02
C LYS A 39 12.57 13.71 -17.20
N PRO A 40 13.02 13.88 -18.47
CA PRO A 40 12.13 13.74 -19.64
C PRO A 40 11.36 12.39 -19.68
N LYS A 41 11.99 11.32 -19.22
CA LYS A 41 11.37 9.97 -19.17
C LYS A 41 10.21 9.86 -18.19
N HIS A 42 10.05 10.79 -17.27
CA HIS A 42 9.02 10.81 -16.25
C HIS A 42 7.98 11.89 -16.46
N HIS A 43 8.22 12.81 -17.37
CA HIS A 43 7.24 13.81 -17.79
C HIS A 43 6.32 13.19 -18.84
N ARG A 44 5.02 13.13 -18.58
CA ARG A 44 4.01 12.57 -19.47
C ARG A 44 2.74 13.39 -19.41
N ASN A 45 2.27 13.78 -20.57
CA ASN A 45 0.95 14.33 -20.75
C ASN A 45 0.06 13.24 -21.32
N PHE A 46 -1.02 12.91 -20.64
CA PHE A 46 -1.95 11.89 -21.12
C PHE A 46 -3.39 12.26 -20.74
N TYR A 47 -4.32 11.63 -21.42
CA TYR A 47 -5.74 11.77 -21.13
C TYR A 47 -6.42 10.40 -21.14
N PHE A 48 -7.53 10.31 -20.43
CA PHE A 48 -8.44 9.19 -20.54
C PHE A 48 -9.42 9.47 -21.66
N PRO A 49 -9.40 8.70 -22.76
CA PRO A 49 -10.33 8.92 -23.86
C PRO A 49 -11.76 8.63 -23.38
N ALA A 50 -12.69 9.56 -23.64
CA ALA A 50 -14.11 9.28 -23.61
C ALA A 50 -14.48 8.47 -24.87
N GLU A 51 -15.59 7.72 -24.84
CA GLU A 51 -16.03 6.92 -26.00
C GLU A 51 -16.19 7.75 -27.28
N ALA A 52 -16.51 9.04 -27.15
CA ALA A 52 -16.66 9.98 -28.28
C ALA A 52 -15.33 10.50 -28.85
N ASP A 53 -14.20 10.36 -28.14
CA ASP A 53 -12.92 10.99 -28.47
C ASP A 53 -11.93 10.06 -29.18
N CYS A 54 -12.34 8.83 -29.55
CA CYS A 54 -11.43 7.80 -30.04
C CYS A 54 -10.71 8.17 -31.36
N ASN A 55 -11.12 9.23 -32.04
CA ASN A 55 -10.56 9.65 -33.33
C ASN A 55 -9.78 10.97 -33.31
N GLN A 56 -9.65 11.64 -32.17
CA GLN A 56 -8.89 12.88 -32.07
C GLN A 56 -7.45 12.58 -31.64
N VAL A 57 -6.52 12.73 -32.55
CA VAL A 57 -5.08 12.70 -32.27
C VAL A 57 -4.70 14.07 -31.71
N ASP A 58 -4.27 14.11 -30.47
CA ASP A 58 -3.74 15.30 -29.83
C ASP A 58 -2.21 15.18 -29.78
N GLU A 59 -1.50 16.11 -30.43
CA GLU A 59 -0.03 16.07 -30.51
C GLU A 59 0.66 16.25 -29.14
N HIS A 60 -0.06 16.80 -28.17
CA HIS A 60 0.49 17.10 -26.83
C HIS A 60 0.11 16.09 -25.76
N PHE A 61 -0.89 15.26 -26.00
CA PHE A 61 -1.41 14.30 -25.03
C PHE A 61 -1.54 12.90 -25.62
N GLU A 62 -1.00 11.92 -24.91
CA GLU A 62 -1.14 10.51 -25.29
C GLU A 62 -2.44 9.93 -24.69
N PRO A 63 -3.27 9.20 -25.45
CA PRO A 63 -4.39 8.48 -24.88
C PRO A 63 -3.89 7.36 -23.99
N CYS A 64 -4.47 7.20 -22.80
CA CYS A 64 -4.12 6.10 -21.93
C CYS A 64 -5.35 5.48 -21.28
N GLU A 65 -5.35 4.17 -21.13
CA GLU A 65 -6.36 3.44 -20.36
C GLU A 65 -6.08 3.48 -18.86
N LYS A 66 -4.82 3.67 -18.50
CA LYS A 66 -4.36 3.67 -17.10
C LYS A 66 -3.02 4.36 -16.92
N PHE A 67 -2.86 5.02 -15.81
CA PHE A 67 -1.58 5.57 -15.39
C PHE A 67 -1.22 5.18 -13.96
N ARG A 68 0.05 5.37 -13.61
CA ARG A 68 0.58 5.04 -12.29
C ARG A 68 1.09 6.28 -11.58
N HIS A 69 0.64 6.45 -10.34
CA HIS A 69 1.14 7.50 -9.46
C HIS A 69 1.25 6.96 -8.03
N LEU A 70 2.39 7.22 -7.37
CA LEU A 70 2.68 6.76 -6.00
C LEU A 70 2.43 5.26 -5.74
N GLY A 71 2.53 4.45 -6.79
CA GLY A 71 2.35 3.00 -6.71
C GLY A 71 0.90 2.52 -6.80
N LEU A 72 -0.03 3.42 -6.99
CA LEU A 72 -1.40 3.12 -7.40
C LEU A 72 -1.51 3.17 -8.92
N GLU A 73 -2.45 2.43 -9.46
CA GLU A 73 -2.81 2.40 -10.88
C GLU A 73 -4.24 2.94 -11.00
N PHE A 74 -4.36 4.09 -11.66
CA PHE A 74 -5.64 4.75 -11.94
C PHE A 74 -6.09 4.38 -13.34
N ARG A 75 -7.37 4.05 -13.50
CA ARG A 75 -7.97 3.60 -14.76
C ARG A 75 -8.99 4.60 -15.27
N ALA A 76 -9.27 4.55 -16.58
CA ALA A 76 -10.26 5.39 -17.23
C ALA A 76 -11.68 5.22 -16.66
N ASP A 77 -12.01 4.01 -16.17
CA ASP A 77 -13.29 3.72 -15.51
C ASP A 77 -13.41 4.31 -14.08
N GLY A 78 -12.44 5.10 -13.65
CA GLY A 78 -12.35 5.65 -12.30
C GLY A 78 -11.83 4.67 -11.25
N GLY A 79 -11.55 3.42 -11.61
CA GLY A 79 -11.06 2.40 -10.71
C GLY A 79 -9.61 2.63 -10.27
N VAL A 80 -9.32 2.30 -9.03
CA VAL A 80 -7.98 2.41 -8.44
C VAL A 80 -7.46 1.02 -8.04
N GLY A 81 -6.35 0.62 -8.65
CA GLY A 81 -5.68 -0.65 -8.38
C GLY A 81 -4.29 -0.46 -7.80
N LEU A 82 -3.64 -1.58 -7.47
CA LEU A 82 -2.22 -1.62 -7.14
C LEU A 82 -1.40 -1.79 -8.42
N SER A 83 -0.31 -1.07 -8.54
CA SER A 83 0.69 -1.41 -9.52
C SER A 83 1.26 -2.81 -9.28
N ARG A 84 1.76 -3.46 -10.35
CA ARG A 84 2.36 -4.80 -10.27
C ARG A 84 3.47 -4.89 -9.22
N ASP A 85 4.28 -3.83 -9.12
CA ASP A 85 5.39 -3.77 -8.16
C ASP A 85 4.91 -3.71 -6.72
N LYS A 86 3.82 -2.97 -6.47
CA LYS A 86 3.25 -2.87 -5.12
C LYS A 86 2.53 -4.14 -4.71
N SER A 87 1.83 -4.80 -5.63
CA SER A 87 1.28 -6.14 -5.40
C SER A 87 2.39 -7.13 -5.02
N ARG A 88 3.50 -7.12 -5.77
CA ARG A 88 4.69 -7.95 -5.46
C ARG A 88 5.31 -7.57 -4.10
N LYS A 89 5.39 -6.27 -3.80
CA LYS A 89 5.91 -5.80 -2.51
C LYS A 89 5.09 -6.33 -1.35
N ILE A 90 3.75 -6.28 -1.43
CA ILE A 90 2.87 -6.87 -0.42
C ILE A 90 3.13 -8.37 -0.28
N GLN A 91 3.16 -9.11 -1.38
CA GLN A 91 3.46 -10.54 -1.35
C GLN A 91 4.82 -10.86 -0.70
N ASN A 92 5.84 -10.04 -0.98
CA ASN A 92 7.17 -10.22 -0.45
C ASN A 92 7.26 -9.99 1.06
N LEU A 93 6.39 -9.14 1.64
CA LEU A 93 6.31 -8.98 3.09
C LEU A 93 5.94 -10.30 3.78
N PHE A 94 4.93 -11.00 3.26
CA PHE A 94 4.55 -12.32 3.76
C PHE A 94 5.64 -13.39 3.52
N ARG A 95 6.20 -13.42 2.30
CA ARG A 95 7.30 -14.36 1.98
C ARG A 95 8.48 -14.18 2.90
N PHE A 96 8.85 -12.93 3.18
CA PHE A 96 9.96 -12.62 4.09
C PHE A 96 9.66 -13.09 5.52
N ALA A 97 8.44 -12.85 6.01
CA ALA A 97 8.02 -13.33 7.31
C ALA A 97 8.12 -14.87 7.40
N TRP A 98 7.56 -15.60 6.44
CA TRP A 98 7.65 -17.07 6.42
C TRP A 98 9.08 -17.60 6.36
N ARG A 99 9.97 -16.95 5.58
CA ARG A 99 11.40 -17.33 5.54
C ARG A 99 12.05 -17.22 6.92
N ARG A 100 11.74 -16.18 7.70
CA ARG A 100 12.25 -16.04 9.07
C ARG A 100 11.78 -17.16 9.99
N TYR A 101 10.62 -17.74 9.73
CA TYR A 101 10.06 -18.86 10.49
C TYR A 101 10.29 -20.22 9.84
N ALA A 102 11.08 -20.32 8.75
CA ALA A 102 11.27 -21.55 7.99
C ALA A 102 11.72 -22.73 8.87
N HIS A 103 12.66 -22.51 9.78
CA HIS A 103 13.12 -23.54 10.71
C HIS A 103 12.00 -24.06 11.64
N LYS A 104 11.16 -23.18 12.16
CA LYS A 104 10.02 -23.58 13.00
C LYS A 104 8.95 -24.32 12.18
N LEU A 105 8.70 -23.88 10.96
CA LEU A 105 7.77 -24.53 10.02
C LEU A 105 8.25 -25.92 9.63
N GLY A 106 9.54 -26.09 9.37
CA GLY A 106 10.15 -27.39 9.00
C GLY A 106 10.08 -28.45 10.11
N LYS A 107 10.07 -28.03 11.38
CA LYS A 107 9.91 -28.96 12.51
C LYS A 107 8.52 -29.57 12.64
N LEU A 108 7.51 -28.96 12.02
CA LEU A 108 6.12 -29.43 12.10
C LEU A 108 5.91 -30.57 11.08
N ARG A 109 5.59 -31.78 11.59
CA ARG A 109 5.38 -32.96 10.75
C ARG A 109 4.06 -32.94 9.97
N SER A 110 2.98 -32.40 10.56
CA SER A 110 1.66 -32.45 9.94
C SER A 110 1.42 -31.25 9.00
N PRO A 111 0.83 -31.46 7.81
CA PRO A 111 0.44 -30.38 6.92
C PRO A 111 -0.52 -29.36 7.57
N LYS A 112 -1.44 -29.84 8.42
CA LYS A 112 -2.37 -29.00 9.16
C LYS A 112 -1.64 -28.09 10.17
N GLY A 113 -0.64 -28.64 10.87
CA GLY A 113 0.20 -27.87 11.80
C GLY A 113 1.01 -26.78 11.07
N ARG A 114 1.63 -27.14 9.94
CA ARG A 114 2.36 -26.18 9.09
C ARG A 114 1.45 -25.08 8.57
N ALA A 115 0.23 -25.43 8.09
CA ALA A 115 -0.76 -24.46 7.63
C ALA A 115 -1.15 -23.48 8.75
N ARG A 116 -1.47 -24.00 9.95
CA ARG A 116 -1.83 -23.17 11.11
C ARG A 116 -0.70 -22.21 11.47
N LYS A 117 0.53 -22.69 11.53
CA LYS A 117 1.69 -21.82 11.84
C LYS A 117 1.96 -20.80 10.73
N ALA A 118 1.80 -21.16 9.47
CA ALA A 118 1.93 -20.21 8.36
C ALA A 118 0.84 -19.13 8.40
N ILE A 119 -0.39 -19.47 8.78
CA ILE A 119 -1.49 -18.52 8.99
C ILE A 119 -1.20 -17.60 10.17
N GLU A 120 -0.72 -18.12 11.31
CA GLU A 120 -0.30 -17.31 12.46
C GLU A 120 0.75 -16.26 12.06
N VAL A 121 1.79 -16.69 11.33
CA VAL A 121 2.82 -15.77 10.82
C VAL A 121 2.24 -14.72 9.86
N ALA A 122 1.25 -15.08 9.04
CA ALA A 122 0.59 -14.13 8.15
C ALA A 122 -0.25 -13.10 8.93
N ASN A 123 -0.93 -13.51 10.00
CA ASN A 123 -1.61 -12.59 10.91
C ASN A 123 -0.63 -11.68 11.65
N ASP A 124 0.50 -12.20 12.12
CA ASP A 124 1.56 -11.39 12.73
C ASP A 124 2.06 -10.27 11.81
N VAL A 125 2.14 -10.52 10.49
CA VAL A 125 2.49 -9.50 9.49
C VAL A 125 1.47 -8.36 9.48
N LEU A 126 0.18 -8.68 9.66
CA LEU A 126 -0.93 -7.73 9.60
C LEU A 126 -1.24 -7.06 10.95
N GLU A 127 -0.81 -7.65 12.07
CA GLU A 127 -1.11 -7.16 13.41
C GLU A 127 0.11 -6.52 14.09
N HIS A 128 1.28 -7.10 13.90
CA HIS A 128 2.50 -6.72 14.62
C HIS A 128 3.64 -6.27 13.71
N GLY A 129 3.51 -6.44 12.41
CA GLY A 129 4.53 -6.08 11.43
C GLY A 129 4.53 -4.58 11.10
N TYR A 130 4.88 -3.69 12.00
CA TYR A 130 4.77 -2.22 11.87
C TYR A 130 5.11 -1.63 10.50
N ARG A 131 6.20 -2.06 9.88
CA ARG A 131 6.58 -1.59 8.54
C ARG A 131 5.68 -2.18 7.45
N SER A 132 5.22 -3.42 7.66
CA SER A 132 4.36 -4.14 6.73
C SER A 132 2.96 -3.61 6.75
N ILE A 133 2.40 -3.38 7.93
CA ILE A 133 1.06 -2.83 8.15
C ILE A 133 0.94 -1.49 7.43
N ALA A 134 1.91 -0.61 7.62
CA ALA A 134 1.93 0.69 6.99
C ALA A 134 1.80 0.64 5.48
N ILE A 135 2.61 -0.23 4.86
CA ILE A 135 2.63 -0.38 3.41
C ILE A 135 1.32 -1.01 2.94
N ILE A 136 0.86 -2.06 3.64
CA ILE A 136 -0.34 -2.79 3.26
C ILE A 136 -1.57 -1.89 3.43
N ASP A 137 -1.76 -1.28 4.59
CA ASP A 137 -2.95 -0.50 4.92
C ASP A 137 -3.05 0.77 4.09
N TYR A 138 -1.93 1.45 3.84
CA TYR A 138 -1.90 2.59 2.94
C TYR A 138 -2.48 2.22 1.56
N TYR A 139 -1.98 1.14 0.96
CA TYR A 139 -2.48 0.74 -0.35
C TYR A 139 -3.91 0.21 -0.30
N LEU A 140 -4.24 -0.65 0.68
CA LEU A 140 -5.59 -1.20 0.79
C LEU A 140 -6.67 -0.13 0.98
N LYS A 141 -6.36 0.96 1.69
CA LYS A 141 -7.30 2.06 1.89
C LYS A 141 -7.72 2.72 0.58
N HIS A 142 -6.81 2.81 -0.38
CA HIS A 142 -7.01 3.54 -1.64
C HIS A 142 -7.47 2.66 -2.81
N VAL A 143 -7.26 1.34 -2.73
CA VAL A 143 -7.60 0.39 -3.81
C VAL A 143 -9.08 0.04 -3.76
N ASP A 144 -9.76 0.04 -4.92
CA ASP A 144 -11.13 -0.42 -5.09
C ASP A 144 -11.28 -1.62 -6.04
N ASP A 145 -10.20 -2.04 -6.71
CA ASP A 145 -10.18 -3.24 -7.56
C ASP A 145 -10.39 -4.52 -6.73
N GLU A 146 -11.65 -4.90 -6.57
CA GLU A 146 -12.06 -6.10 -5.81
C GLU A 146 -11.48 -7.38 -6.40
N GLU A 147 -11.32 -7.46 -7.73
CA GLU A 147 -10.76 -8.65 -8.38
C GLU A 147 -9.26 -8.79 -8.08
N GLN A 148 -8.53 -7.69 -8.07
CA GLN A 148 -7.12 -7.69 -7.67
C GLN A 148 -6.96 -8.12 -6.21
N LEU A 149 -7.84 -7.68 -5.31
CA LEU A 149 -7.84 -8.09 -3.91
C LEU A 149 -8.19 -9.57 -3.75
N ARG A 150 -9.14 -10.10 -4.55
CA ARG A 150 -9.44 -11.55 -4.58
C ARG A 150 -8.22 -12.36 -5.04
N ARG A 151 -7.50 -11.88 -6.05
CA ARG A 151 -6.26 -12.52 -6.52
C ARG A 151 -5.18 -12.54 -5.44
N LEU A 152 -5.05 -11.47 -4.66
CA LEU A 152 -4.11 -11.42 -3.53
C LEU A 152 -4.52 -12.37 -2.40
N ASP A 153 -5.80 -12.43 -2.04
CA ASP A 153 -6.31 -13.39 -1.04
C ASP A 153 -6.10 -14.83 -1.49
N ARG A 154 -6.35 -15.11 -2.77
CA ARG A 154 -6.09 -16.44 -3.36
C ARG A 154 -4.62 -16.78 -3.33
N TRP A 155 -3.75 -15.87 -3.74
CA TRP A 155 -2.31 -16.04 -3.66
C TRP A 155 -1.85 -16.35 -2.23
N LEU A 156 -2.40 -15.64 -1.23
CA LEU A 156 -2.08 -15.87 0.18
C LEU A 156 -2.44 -17.30 0.62
N ALA A 157 -3.62 -17.76 0.23
CA ALA A 157 -4.05 -19.14 0.48
C ALA A 157 -3.14 -20.17 -0.22
N GLU A 158 -2.80 -19.96 -1.49
CA GLU A 158 -1.88 -20.81 -2.25
C GLU A 158 -0.49 -20.87 -1.60
N ALA A 159 0.02 -19.73 -1.11
CA ALA A 159 1.31 -19.67 -0.42
C ALA A 159 1.30 -20.46 0.91
N VAL A 160 0.22 -20.34 1.70
CA VAL A 160 0.04 -21.15 2.92
C VAL A 160 -0.01 -22.65 2.60
N LEU A 161 -0.73 -23.03 1.54
CA LEU A 161 -0.80 -24.43 1.11
C LEU A 161 0.54 -24.96 0.58
N ALA A 162 1.30 -24.10 -0.12
CA ALA A 162 2.65 -24.46 -0.58
C ALA A 162 3.56 -24.81 0.61
N ILE A 163 3.50 -24.00 1.68
CA ILE A 163 4.23 -24.25 2.92
C ILE A 163 3.71 -25.51 3.63
N ALA A 164 2.38 -25.68 3.68
CA ALA A 164 1.76 -26.82 4.35
C ALA A 164 2.19 -28.16 3.74
N PHE A 165 2.19 -28.24 2.42
CA PHE A 165 2.48 -29.48 1.69
C PHE A 165 3.93 -29.58 1.20
N ASP A 166 4.73 -28.54 1.38
CA ASP A 166 6.12 -28.48 0.95
C ASP A 166 6.32 -28.85 -0.54
N ASN A 167 5.43 -28.36 -1.39
CA ASN A 167 5.37 -28.77 -2.79
C ASN A 167 5.15 -27.63 -3.80
N GLY A 168 5.33 -26.38 -3.35
CA GLY A 168 5.13 -25.18 -4.16
C GLY A 168 3.65 -24.86 -4.41
N HIS A 169 3.43 -23.85 -5.27
CA HIS A 169 2.08 -23.37 -5.61
C HIS A 169 1.38 -24.28 -6.60
N LYS A 170 0.70 -25.33 -6.12
CA LYS A 170 -0.05 -26.27 -6.96
C LYS A 170 -1.56 -26.11 -6.74
N LYS A 171 -2.32 -25.94 -7.81
CA LYS A 171 -3.80 -25.86 -7.75
C LYS A 171 -4.42 -27.08 -7.06
N GLY A 172 -3.82 -28.26 -7.21
CA GLY A 172 -4.25 -29.50 -6.55
C GLY A 172 -4.20 -29.47 -5.02
N ASN A 173 -3.46 -28.54 -4.42
CA ASN A 173 -3.39 -28.41 -2.97
C ASN A 173 -4.76 -28.05 -2.35
N PHE A 174 -5.61 -27.32 -3.06
CA PHE A 174 -6.96 -27.01 -2.60
C PHE A 174 -7.88 -28.24 -2.49
N LYS A 175 -7.61 -29.33 -3.24
CA LYS A 175 -8.30 -30.61 -3.08
C LYS A 175 -7.95 -31.27 -1.74
N LYS A 176 -6.73 -31.09 -1.25
CA LYS A 176 -6.25 -31.65 0.03
C LYS A 176 -6.69 -30.78 1.22
N MET A 177 -6.74 -29.46 1.06
CA MET A 177 -7.15 -28.52 2.10
C MET A 177 -7.87 -27.34 1.43
N SER A 178 -9.18 -27.26 1.59
CA SER A 178 -10.01 -26.26 0.93
C SER A 178 -9.79 -24.86 1.48
N PHE A 179 -10.17 -23.86 0.68
CA PHE A 179 -10.13 -22.47 1.09
C PHE A 179 -10.99 -22.22 2.35
N ALA A 180 -12.18 -22.84 2.44
CA ALA A 180 -13.05 -22.77 3.62
C ALA A 180 -12.34 -23.27 4.89
N LYS A 181 -11.59 -24.36 4.78
CA LYS A 181 -10.81 -24.91 5.90
C LYS A 181 -9.67 -23.97 6.34
N LEU A 182 -8.99 -23.31 5.40
CA LEU A 182 -7.99 -22.29 5.73
C LEU A 182 -8.62 -21.08 6.43
N ARG A 183 -9.79 -20.65 5.97
CA ARG A 183 -10.57 -19.58 6.61
C ARG A 183 -10.98 -19.97 8.04
N ALA A 184 -11.47 -21.16 8.25
CA ALA A 184 -11.80 -21.67 9.59
C ALA A 184 -10.57 -21.75 10.52
N MET A 185 -9.35 -21.86 9.97
CA MET A 185 -8.08 -21.77 10.71
C MET A 185 -7.59 -20.35 10.92
N GLY A 186 -8.33 -19.32 10.50
CA GLY A 186 -7.98 -17.92 10.68
C GLY A 186 -7.15 -17.32 9.55
N LEU A 187 -7.17 -17.89 8.32
CA LEU A 187 -6.47 -17.27 7.18
C LEU A 187 -6.95 -15.82 7.00
N PRO A 188 -6.05 -14.83 7.05
CA PRO A 188 -6.44 -13.43 6.89
C PRO A 188 -6.91 -13.13 5.47
N SER A 189 -7.69 -12.06 5.32
CA SER A 189 -8.16 -11.57 4.04
C SER A 189 -7.84 -10.09 3.90
N LEU A 190 -7.07 -9.75 2.88
CA LEU A 190 -6.75 -8.37 2.53
C LEU A 190 -8.00 -7.62 2.08
N ARG A 191 -8.91 -8.31 1.39
CA ARG A 191 -10.21 -7.76 1.01
C ARG A 191 -11.06 -7.40 2.24
N HIS A 192 -11.13 -8.27 3.24
CA HIS A 192 -11.82 -7.98 4.50
C HIS A 192 -11.16 -6.83 5.24
N ARG A 193 -9.81 -6.84 5.35
CA ARG A 193 -9.04 -5.76 5.97
C ARG A 193 -9.31 -4.41 5.31
N ARG A 194 -9.35 -4.36 3.97
CA ARG A 194 -9.73 -3.15 3.24
C ARG A 194 -11.10 -2.61 3.65
N ARG A 195 -12.09 -3.51 3.79
CA ARG A 195 -13.43 -3.08 4.24
C ARG A 195 -13.38 -2.46 5.63
N LEU A 196 -12.68 -3.09 6.57
CA LEU A 196 -12.51 -2.53 7.92
C LEU A 196 -11.84 -1.15 7.90
N LEU A 197 -10.80 -0.98 7.08
CA LEU A 197 -10.11 0.30 6.91
C LEU A 197 -11.02 1.39 6.31
N ARG A 198 -11.85 1.05 5.33
CA ARG A 198 -12.77 2.01 4.69
C ARG A 198 -13.92 2.43 5.59
N HIS A 199 -14.41 1.53 6.41
CA HIS A 199 -15.51 1.81 7.34
C HIS A 199 -15.06 2.36 8.69
N GLY A 200 -13.77 2.65 8.87
CA GLY A 200 -13.23 3.18 10.12
C GLY A 200 -13.21 2.16 11.28
N HIS A 201 -13.52 0.89 11.03
CA HIS A 201 -13.45 -0.17 12.04
C HIS A 201 -12.02 -0.64 12.33
N LEU A 202 -11.07 -0.26 11.50
CA LEU A 202 -9.65 -0.46 11.68
C LEU A 202 -8.96 0.86 11.39
N GLU A 203 -8.46 1.51 12.41
CA GLU A 203 -7.60 2.67 12.20
C GLU A 203 -6.28 2.19 11.60
N SER A 204 -5.86 2.81 10.51
CA SER A 204 -4.50 2.65 10.05
C SER A 204 -3.60 3.46 10.99
N SER A 205 -3.37 2.91 12.16
CA SER A 205 -2.60 3.50 13.25
C SER A 205 -1.10 3.65 12.94
N PHE A 206 -0.76 3.68 11.65
CA PHE A 206 0.61 3.71 11.16
C PHE A 206 1.44 4.83 11.76
N PHE A 207 0.89 6.04 11.80
CA PHE A 207 1.62 7.18 12.36
C PHE A 207 1.62 7.14 13.88
N THR A 208 0.51 6.84 14.52
CA THR A 208 0.36 6.86 15.97
C THR A 208 1.21 5.79 16.65
N LEU A 209 1.06 4.53 16.28
CA LEU A 209 1.83 3.42 16.88
C LEU A 209 3.33 3.49 16.56
N ARG A 210 3.72 3.96 15.38
CA ARG A 210 5.14 4.13 15.05
C ARG A 210 5.76 5.28 15.84
N THR A 211 5.04 6.38 15.97
CA THR A 211 5.50 7.56 16.71
C THR A 211 5.60 7.23 18.17
N GLU A 212 4.61 6.60 18.77
CA GLU A 212 4.62 6.16 20.17
C GLU A 212 5.77 5.17 20.46
N LYS A 213 5.96 4.15 19.61
CA LYS A 213 7.07 3.19 19.81
C LYS A 213 8.44 3.77 19.52
N LEU A 214 8.58 4.67 18.55
CA LEU A 214 9.85 5.38 18.37
C LEU A 214 10.15 6.31 19.53
N ILE A 215 9.12 6.95 20.10
CA ILE A 215 9.24 7.76 21.31
C ILE A 215 9.62 6.86 22.48
N GLU A 216 8.96 5.72 22.67
CA GLU A 216 9.25 4.76 23.72
C GLU A 216 10.64 4.13 23.60
N GLN A 217 11.06 3.71 22.39
CA GLN A 217 12.41 3.21 22.14
C GLN A 217 13.48 4.29 22.35
N LYS A 218 13.20 5.54 22.00
CA LYS A 218 14.10 6.66 22.27
C LYS A 218 14.13 6.98 23.77
N ARG A 219 12.99 6.93 24.47
CA ARG A 219 12.94 7.10 25.93
C ARG A 219 13.78 6.04 26.65
N ARG A 220 13.73 4.77 26.22
CA ARG A 220 14.53 3.67 26.81
C ARG A 220 16.03 3.79 26.56
N ARG A 221 16.46 4.55 25.53
CA ARG A 221 17.86 4.76 25.15
C ARG A 221 18.46 6.07 25.66
N LEU A 222 17.66 6.92 26.27
CA LEU A 222 18.12 8.20 26.79
C LEU A 222 18.37 8.08 28.30
N PRO A 223 19.47 8.68 28.81
CA PRO A 223 19.70 8.77 30.26
C PRO A 223 18.50 9.44 30.96
N PRO A 224 18.20 9.07 32.22
CA PRO A 224 17.16 9.72 33.00
C PRO A 224 17.36 11.24 33.01
N GLY A 225 16.33 12.00 32.62
CA GLY A 225 16.38 13.48 32.54
C GLY A 225 16.56 14.09 31.17
N TYR A 226 16.89 13.31 30.12
CA TYR A 226 17.13 13.86 28.78
C TYR A 226 15.86 13.98 27.91
N GLY A 227 14.73 13.50 28.40
CA GLY A 227 13.50 13.34 27.57
C GLY A 227 12.60 14.57 27.48
N GLN A 228 12.72 15.54 28.39
CA GLN A 228 11.79 16.66 28.45
C GLN A 228 12.13 17.82 27.48
N THR A 229 13.41 18.03 27.13
CA THR A 229 13.83 19.19 26.37
C THR A 229 13.81 19.04 24.84
N ARG A 230 13.58 17.83 24.30
CA ARG A 230 13.57 17.59 22.85
C ARG A 230 12.19 17.51 22.20
N VAL A 231 11.16 17.23 22.97
CA VAL A 231 9.75 17.24 22.47
C VAL A 231 9.28 18.66 22.20
N ASP A 232 9.86 19.65 22.89
CA ASP A 232 9.53 21.08 22.70
C ASP A 232 10.13 21.70 21.42
N ARG A 233 11.00 20.99 20.71
CA ARG A 233 11.62 21.47 19.45
C ARG A 233 10.85 21.11 18.19
N PHE A 234 9.72 20.42 18.29
CA PHE A 234 8.84 20.23 17.13
C PHE A 234 7.97 21.48 16.95
N PRO A 235 7.81 21.97 15.70
CA PRO A 235 6.89 23.06 15.42
C PRO A 235 5.50 22.75 15.96
N PRO A 236 4.76 23.75 16.49
CA PRO A 236 3.44 23.55 17.09
C PRO A 236 2.45 22.82 16.15
N GLU A 237 2.60 22.98 14.84
CA GLU A 237 1.78 22.33 13.82
C GLU A 237 1.93 20.80 13.81
N LEU A 238 3.08 20.25 14.22
CA LEU A 238 3.29 18.80 14.36
C LEU A 238 2.83 18.26 15.72
N LYS A 239 2.68 19.14 16.73
CA LYS A 239 2.11 18.77 18.04
C LYS A 239 0.60 18.57 17.94
N ALA A 240 -0.10 19.36 17.11
CA ALA A 240 -1.55 19.28 16.92
C ALA A 240 -2.02 18.00 16.21
N VAL A 241 -1.15 17.37 15.41
CA VAL A 241 -1.48 16.12 14.69
C VAL A 241 -1.30 14.87 15.58
N ALA A 242 -0.66 15.00 16.73
CA ALA A 242 -0.27 13.88 17.60
C ALA A 242 -1.24 13.62 18.77
N LEU A 243 -2.24 14.45 18.99
CA LEU A 243 -3.21 14.27 20.08
C LEU A 243 -4.62 14.44 19.50
N PRO A 244 -5.44 13.38 19.44
CA PRO A 244 -6.88 13.56 19.27
C PRO A 244 -7.40 14.27 20.53
N GLU A 245 -8.11 15.39 20.35
CA GLU A 245 -8.86 16.01 21.40
C GLU A 245 -9.82 14.98 22.00
N THR A 246 -9.58 14.63 23.25
CA THR A 246 -10.56 13.91 24.05
C THR A 246 -11.75 14.85 24.24
N ALA A 247 -12.81 14.57 23.47
CA ALA A 247 -14.10 15.21 23.67
C ALA A 247 -14.57 14.94 25.11
N SER A 248 -14.80 16.04 25.83
CA SER A 248 -15.51 16.10 27.10
C SER A 248 -16.98 15.78 26.89
#